data_60c11b5af4e756a54b5c86bb640d9ba5
#
_entry.id   60c11b5af4e756a54b5c86bb640d9ba5
#
_cell.length_a   1.000
_cell.length_b   1.000
_cell.length_c   1.000
_cell.angle_alpha   90.00
_cell.angle_beta   90.00
_cell.angle_gamma   90.00
#
_symmetry.space_group_name_H-M   'P 1'
#
loop_
_entity.id
_entity.type
_entity.pdbx_description
1 polymer ?
#
loop_
_entity_poly.entity_id
_entity_poly.type
_entity_poly.pdbx_seq_one_letter_code
_entity_poly.pdbx_strand_id
1 'polypeptide(L)'
;MGTDDTVYDIRTGQVTLAKNSTMKGASATFGGDSTLLLSDGSVLDFGTPATFQDNSRVGIQVSDASGNPVPLAQLRKGTESVTVTLNGTDISGRLLNNVFLSTTMAPGTAEGTTTITQDMKGIDGPMSGYNGNVYTVAAALENNRLNVAAGSPAAQFYENLFRATSADEAARIIQSVSGEHVVNFTWAASRTVRNFADLGRIQSAASMARQTEDTVEVVAAKGSPIARKTIARGNGNIWEGGMGIWDDQDARDGVSGYKYNAGGYAVGIDYKAAQGSLIGIAAGQSFGSFKDKTGIGADYDVDSFLAMIYGRMHPFRDSKFT
;
A
#
# COMPACT_ATOMS: atom_id res chain seq x y z
N MET A 1 5.25 -43.78 -40.19
CA MET A 1 5.19 -42.57 -39.37
C MET A 1 4.38 -42.93 -38.14
N GLY A 2 5.03 -43.10 -36.99
CA GLY A 2 4.30 -43.34 -35.76
C GLY A 2 3.52 -42.07 -35.40
N THR A 3 2.23 -42.19 -35.21
CA THR A 3 1.42 -41.12 -34.63
C THR A 3 1.91 -40.97 -33.20
N ASP A 4 2.31 -39.74 -32.83
CA ASP A 4 2.63 -39.42 -31.46
C ASP A 4 1.30 -39.34 -30.70
N ASP A 5 1.01 -40.39 -29.92
CA ASP A 5 -0.26 -40.51 -29.18
C ASP A 5 -0.25 -39.69 -27.86
N THR A 6 0.74 -38.83 -27.67
CA THR A 6 0.87 -38.04 -26.47
C THR A 6 -0.28 -37.02 -26.35
N VAL A 7 -0.98 -37.08 -25.22
CA VAL A 7 -2.02 -36.11 -24.84
C VAL A 7 -1.52 -35.26 -23.69
N TYR A 8 -1.58 -33.95 -23.87
CA TYR A 8 -1.21 -32.99 -22.84
C TYR A 8 -2.47 -32.44 -22.15
N ASP A 9 -2.54 -32.53 -20.83
CA ASP A 9 -3.58 -31.91 -20.00
C ASP A 9 -2.88 -31.00 -18.97
N ILE A 10 -2.78 -29.72 -19.28
CA ILE A 10 -2.04 -28.72 -18.49
C ILE A 10 -3.07 -27.81 -17.82
N ARG A 11 -3.34 -28.02 -16.53
CA ARG A 11 -4.40 -27.32 -15.80
C ARG A 11 -3.93 -26.09 -15.05
N THR A 12 -2.66 -26.06 -14.64
CA THR A 12 -2.06 -24.96 -13.88
C THR A 12 -0.60 -24.79 -14.22
N GLY A 13 -0.05 -23.61 -13.94
CA GLY A 13 1.36 -23.32 -14.11
C GLY A 13 1.73 -22.80 -15.49
N GLN A 14 3.03 -22.73 -15.75
CA GLN A 14 3.58 -22.16 -16.98
C GLN A 14 4.30 -23.21 -17.79
N VAL A 15 3.98 -23.25 -19.06
CA VAL A 15 4.71 -24.01 -20.08
C VAL A 15 5.42 -23.04 -21.00
N THR A 16 6.70 -23.24 -21.22
CA THR A 16 7.50 -22.40 -22.12
C THR A 16 8.07 -23.24 -23.25
N LEU A 17 7.81 -22.85 -24.47
CA LEU A 17 8.46 -23.41 -25.64
C LEU A 17 9.71 -22.60 -25.96
N ALA A 18 10.86 -23.24 -25.93
CA ALA A 18 12.12 -22.64 -26.29
C ALA A 18 12.15 -22.26 -27.78
N LYS A 19 13.09 -21.41 -28.16
CA LYS A 19 13.29 -21.02 -29.57
C LYS A 19 13.49 -22.24 -30.46
N ASN A 20 12.79 -22.25 -31.59
CA ASN A 20 12.80 -23.34 -32.59
C ASN A 20 12.40 -24.72 -32.03
N SER A 21 11.66 -24.77 -30.91
CA SER A 21 11.18 -26.02 -30.36
C SER A 21 9.76 -26.35 -30.85
N THR A 22 9.44 -27.66 -30.86
CA THR A 22 8.12 -28.14 -31.24
C THR A 22 7.48 -28.86 -30.07
N MET A 23 6.26 -28.51 -29.73
CA MET A 23 5.38 -29.28 -28.86
C MET A 23 4.48 -30.13 -29.75
N LYS A 24 4.68 -31.44 -29.71
CA LYS A 24 4.02 -32.39 -30.63
C LYS A 24 3.24 -33.44 -29.84
N GLY A 25 2.05 -33.80 -30.34
CA GLY A 25 1.22 -34.84 -29.74
C GLY A 25 -0.08 -35.07 -30.48
N ALA A 26 -0.92 -35.94 -29.95
CA ALA A 26 -2.26 -36.17 -30.48
C ALA A 26 -3.17 -34.98 -30.22
N SER A 27 -3.11 -34.42 -29.03
CA SER A 27 -3.86 -33.22 -28.60
C SER A 27 -3.22 -32.53 -27.40
N ALA A 28 -3.62 -31.29 -27.16
CA ALA A 28 -3.30 -30.55 -25.95
C ALA A 28 -4.52 -29.79 -25.42
N THR A 29 -4.67 -29.77 -24.08
CA THR A 29 -5.65 -28.95 -23.38
C THR A 29 -4.92 -28.08 -22.36
N PHE A 30 -5.07 -26.77 -22.51
CA PHE A 30 -4.60 -25.78 -21.55
C PHE A 30 -5.81 -25.25 -20.76
N GLY A 31 -5.88 -25.59 -19.48
CA GLY A 31 -7.02 -25.29 -18.62
C GLY A 31 -6.63 -24.49 -17.39
N GLY A 32 -7.63 -24.07 -16.65
CA GLY A 32 -7.44 -23.37 -15.37
C GLY A 32 -6.58 -22.11 -15.50
N ASP A 33 -5.62 -21.96 -14.61
CA ASP A 33 -4.70 -20.82 -14.58
C ASP A 33 -3.36 -21.12 -15.28
N SER A 34 -3.41 -21.87 -16.40
CA SER A 34 -2.21 -22.20 -17.17
C SER A 34 -1.79 -21.03 -18.09
N THR A 35 -0.47 -20.91 -18.29
CA THR A 35 0.11 -19.94 -19.23
C THR A 35 1.06 -20.66 -20.18
N LEU A 36 0.84 -20.49 -21.48
CA LEU A 36 1.75 -20.93 -22.53
C LEU A 36 2.58 -19.75 -23.02
N LEU A 37 3.91 -19.87 -22.92
CA LEU A 37 4.84 -18.88 -23.47
C LEU A 37 5.52 -19.46 -24.72
N LEU A 38 5.44 -18.71 -25.82
CA LEU A 38 5.96 -19.09 -27.13
C LEU A 38 7.20 -18.24 -27.44
N SER A 39 8.30 -18.90 -27.82
CA SER A 39 9.50 -18.23 -28.35
C SER A 39 9.50 -18.22 -29.86
N ASP A 40 10.37 -17.42 -30.45
CA ASP A 40 10.54 -17.34 -31.89
C ASP A 40 10.85 -18.70 -32.54
N GLY A 41 10.17 -19.05 -33.63
CA GLY A 41 10.28 -20.31 -34.33
C GLY A 41 9.65 -21.51 -33.61
N SER A 42 8.91 -21.30 -32.50
CA SER A 42 8.22 -22.42 -31.83
C SER A 42 7.02 -22.91 -32.63
N VAL A 43 6.73 -24.20 -32.51
CA VAL A 43 5.71 -24.91 -33.26
C VAL A 43 4.78 -25.67 -32.32
N LEU A 44 3.47 -25.51 -32.48
CA LEU A 44 2.44 -26.38 -31.91
C LEU A 44 1.99 -27.34 -33.00
N ASP A 45 2.35 -28.65 -32.86
CA ASP A 45 2.08 -29.68 -33.87
C ASP A 45 1.23 -30.79 -33.24
N PHE A 46 -0.07 -30.62 -33.26
CA PHE A 46 -1.03 -31.58 -32.73
C PHE A 46 -1.89 -32.20 -33.82
N GLY A 47 -2.23 -33.45 -33.67
CA GLY A 47 -3.17 -34.14 -34.56
C GLY A 47 -4.56 -33.53 -34.51
N THR A 48 -4.95 -32.98 -33.36
CA THR A 48 -6.12 -32.11 -33.17
C THR A 48 -5.65 -30.77 -32.59
N PRO A 49 -6.12 -29.63 -33.14
CA PRO A 49 -5.73 -28.31 -32.61
C PRO A 49 -5.85 -28.21 -31.10
N ALA A 50 -4.89 -27.57 -30.42
CA ALA A 50 -4.92 -27.41 -28.99
C ALA A 50 -6.14 -26.56 -28.54
N THR A 51 -6.70 -26.91 -27.40
CA THR A 51 -7.83 -26.22 -26.79
C THR A 51 -7.38 -25.42 -25.58
N PHE A 52 -7.95 -24.21 -25.44
CA PHE A 52 -7.68 -23.32 -24.33
C PHE A 52 -8.97 -23.05 -23.55
N GLN A 53 -9.00 -23.46 -22.28
CA GLN A 53 -10.13 -23.23 -21.38
C GLN A 53 -10.07 -21.84 -20.75
N ASP A 54 -11.12 -21.49 -20.00
CA ASP A 54 -11.18 -20.21 -19.30
C ASP A 54 -9.97 -20.02 -18.38
N ASN A 55 -9.50 -18.77 -18.28
CA ASN A 55 -8.31 -18.33 -17.53
C ASN A 55 -6.94 -18.79 -18.08
N SER A 56 -6.87 -19.70 -19.06
CA SER A 56 -5.60 -19.97 -19.73
C SER A 56 -5.14 -18.78 -20.54
N ARG A 57 -3.83 -18.55 -20.63
CA ARG A 57 -3.23 -17.40 -21.32
C ARG A 57 -2.10 -17.83 -22.24
N VAL A 58 -1.91 -17.10 -23.31
CA VAL A 58 -0.81 -17.27 -24.26
C VAL A 58 -0.04 -15.95 -24.39
N GLY A 59 1.26 -16.02 -24.20
CA GLY A 59 2.17 -14.88 -24.34
C GLY A 59 3.43 -15.27 -25.10
N ILE A 60 4.36 -14.35 -25.18
CA ILE A 60 5.68 -14.63 -25.76
C ILE A 60 6.71 -14.79 -24.64
N GLN A 61 7.70 -15.66 -24.88
CA GLN A 61 8.89 -15.78 -24.07
C GLN A 61 10.00 -14.93 -24.69
N VAL A 62 10.32 -13.83 -24.06
CA VAL A 62 11.51 -13.05 -24.42
C VAL A 62 12.73 -13.72 -23.78
N SER A 63 13.83 -13.80 -24.53
CA SER A 63 15.11 -14.32 -24.04
C SER A 63 16.16 -13.23 -24.05
N ASP A 64 17.12 -13.31 -23.12
CA ASP A 64 18.29 -12.46 -23.11
C ASP A 64 19.28 -12.83 -24.23
N ALA A 65 20.37 -12.10 -24.36
CA ALA A 65 21.42 -12.36 -25.36
C ALA A 65 22.07 -13.75 -25.21
N SER A 66 21.97 -14.37 -24.04
CA SER A 66 22.48 -15.73 -23.76
C SER A 66 21.43 -16.81 -23.99
N GLY A 67 20.19 -16.44 -24.39
CA GLY A 67 19.08 -17.35 -24.62
C GLY A 67 18.30 -17.73 -23.37
N ASN A 68 18.59 -17.12 -22.22
CA ASN A 68 17.84 -17.39 -20.99
C ASN A 68 16.49 -16.66 -20.99
N PRO A 69 15.43 -17.28 -20.43
CA PRO A 69 14.15 -16.64 -20.28
C PRO A 69 14.24 -15.36 -19.45
N VAL A 70 13.71 -14.26 -19.96
CA VAL A 70 13.56 -13.00 -19.21
C VAL A 70 12.22 -13.01 -18.48
N PRO A 71 12.19 -12.90 -17.15
CA PRO A 71 10.96 -12.78 -16.39
C PRO A 71 10.13 -11.57 -16.82
N LEU A 72 8.79 -11.68 -16.77
CA LEU A 72 7.87 -10.61 -17.15
C LEU A 72 8.21 -9.27 -16.46
N ALA A 73 8.54 -9.32 -15.18
CA ALA A 73 8.93 -8.15 -14.41
C ALA A 73 10.25 -7.49 -14.88
N GLN A 74 11.06 -8.17 -15.67
CA GLN A 74 12.33 -7.67 -16.20
C GLN A 74 12.28 -7.32 -17.70
N LEU A 75 11.13 -7.47 -18.36
CA LEU A 75 10.96 -7.07 -19.75
C LEU A 75 11.18 -5.56 -19.88
N ARG A 76 11.97 -5.15 -20.87
CA ARG A 76 12.17 -3.73 -21.19
C ARG A 76 10.90 -3.14 -21.79
N LYS A 77 10.71 -1.83 -21.60
CA LYS A 77 9.67 -1.09 -22.37
C LYS A 77 9.93 -1.25 -23.85
N GLY A 78 8.86 -1.44 -24.61
CA GLY A 78 8.91 -1.56 -26.04
C GLY A 78 8.17 -2.78 -26.55
N THR A 79 8.32 -3.02 -27.82
CA THR A 79 7.61 -4.05 -28.55
C THR A 79 8.53 -5.20 -28.90
N GLU A 80 8.15 -6.40 -28.50
CA GLU A 80 8.81 -7.65 -28.88
C GLU A 80 7.87 -8.48 -29.74
N SER A 81 8.41 -9.20 -30.72
CA SER A 81 7.64 -10.05 -31.60
C SER A 81 8.30 -11.39 -31.79
N VAL A 82 7.47 -12.43 -31.88
CA VAL A 82 7.89 -13.78 -32.23
C VAL A 82 7.04 -14.33 -33.38
N THR A 83 7.64 -15.12 -34.25
CA THR A 83 6.94 -15.82 -35.32
C THR A 83 6.82 -17.29 -34.95
N VAL A 84 5.60 -17.80 -34.93
CA VAL A 84 5.29 -19.16 -34.48
C VAL A 84 4.42 -19.88 -35.49
N THR A 85 4.39 -21.21 -35.44
CA THR A 85 3.48 -22.05 -36.22
C THR A 85 2.46 -22.68 -35.30
N LEU A 86 1.18 -22.46 -35.54
CA LEU A 86 0.09 -22.88 -34.64
C LEU A 86 -0.71 -24.09 -35.16
N ASN A 87 -0.53 -24.49 -36.42
CA ASN A 87 -1.20 -25.63 -37.08
C ASN A 87 -2.71 -25.70 -36.79
N GLY A 88 -3.41 -24.59 -37.01
CA GLY A 88 -4.85 -24.45 -36.82
C GLY A 88 -5.29 -24.21 -35.37
N THR A 89 -4.39 -24.14 -34.40
CA THR A 89 -4.71 -23.78 -33.01
C THR A 89 -5.08 -22.30 -32.93
N ASP A 90 -6.28 -21.99 -32.45
CA ASP A 90 -6.73 -20.61 -32.22
C ASP A 90 -6.37 -20.13 -30.81
N ILE A 91 -5.58 -19.09 -30.73
CA ILE A 91 -5.15 -18.43 -29.49
C ILE A 91 -5.68 -16.99 -29.35
N SER A 92 -6.49 -16.49 -30.29
CA SER A 92 -6.89 -15.08 -30.38
C SER A 92 -7.57 -14.57 -29.10
N GLY A 93 -8.42 -15.37 -28.50
CA GLY A 93 -9.13 -15.05 -27.26
C GLY A 93 -8.30 -15.27 -25.97
N ARG A 94 -7.06 -15.71 -26.09
CA ARG A 94 -6.22 -16.15 -24.95
C ARG A 94 -4.92 -15.36 -24.81
N LEU A 95 -4.73 -14.31 -25.58
CA LEU A 95 -3.51 -13.51 -25.53
C LEU A 95 -3.33 -12.88 -24.14
N LEU A 96 -2.10 -12.97 -23.64
CA LEU A 96 -1.72 -12.42 -22.34
C LEU A 96 -1.76 -10.90 -22.37
N ASN A 97 -2.81 -10.33 -21.83
CA ASN A 97 -3.01 -8.90 -21.69
C ASN A 97 -3.23 -8.55 -20.22
N ASN A 98 -2.60 -7.49 -19.76
CA ASN A 98 -2.83 -6.90 -18.47
C ASN A 98 -2.64 -5.37 -18.54
N VAL A 99 -2.62 -4.69 -17.41
CA VAL A 99 -2.48 -3.23 -17.34
C VAL A 99 -1.20 -2.74 -18.02
N PHE A 100 -0.11 -3.50 -17.91
CA PHE A 100 1.23 -3.11 -18.36
C PHE A 100 1.62 -3.74 -19.70
N LEU A 101 0.86 -4.71 -20.16
CA LEU A 101 1.20 -5.56 -21.29
C LEU A 101 0.04 -5.67 -22.25
N SER A 102 0.31 -5.42 -23.52
CA SER A 102 -0.65 -5.63 -24.62
C SER A 102 -0.08 -6.61 -25.62
N THR A 103 -0.80 -7.71 -25.85
CA THR A 103 -0.38 -8.73 -26.82
C THR A 103 -1.38 -8.79 -27.97
N THR A 104 -0.87 -8.76 -29.20
CA THR A 104 -1.64 -8.87 -30.44
C THR A 104 -1.09 -9.98 -31.32
N MET A 105 -1.87 -10.42 -32.29
CA MET A 105 -1.43 -11.40 -33.28
C MET A 105 -1.82 -10.97 -34.68
N ALA A 106 -1.01 -11.36 -35.66
CA ALA A 106 -1.23 -11.14 -37.07
C ALA A 106 -0.71 -12.34 -37.89
N PRO A 107 -1.16 -12.56 -39.12
CA PRO A 107 -0.53 -13.51 -40.02
C PRO A 107 0.98 -13.23 -40.16
N GLY A 108 1.78 -14.25 -40.07
CA GLY A 108 3.23 -14.14 -40.28
C GLY A 108 3.59 -13.92 -41.76
N THR A 109 4.84 -13.62 -42.01
CA THR A 109 5.36 -13.39 -43.37
C THR A 109 5.51 -14.67 -44.18
N ALA A 110 5.73 -15.81 -43.49
CA ALA A 110 5.76 -17.12 -44.13
C ALA A 110 4.37 -17.78 -44.01
N GLU A 111 4.02 -18.56 -45.04
CA GLU A 111 2.76 -19.30 -45.10
C GLU A 111 2.63 -20.22 -43.86
N GLY A 112 1.44 -20.23 -43.24
CA GLY A 112 1.16 -21.06 -42.07
C GLY A 112 1.76 -20.55 -40.74
N THR A 113 2.42 -19.38 -40.77
CA THR A 113 2.97 -18.76 -39.55
C THR A 113 2.09 -17.66 -38.99
N THR A 114 2.26 -17.38 -37.71
CA THR A 114 1.59 -16.30 -36.98
C THR A 114 2.64 -15.47 -36.25
N THR A 115 2.57 -14.15 -36.39
CA THR A 115 3.38 -13.22 -35.60
C THR A 115 2.60 -12.79 -34.38
N ILE A 116 3.15 -13.03 -33.19
CA ILE A 116 2.63 -12.55 -31.92
C ILE A 116 3.50 -11.38 -31.49
N THR A 117 2.88 -10.25 -31.24
CA THR A 117 3.55 -9.01 -30.83
C THR A 117 3.10 -8.63 -29.44
N GLN A 118 4.03 -8.37 -28.56
CA GLN A 118 3.81 -7.97 -27.18
C GLN A 118 4.44 -6.60 -26.93
N ASP A 119 3.63 -5.67 -26.45
CA ASP A 119 4.04 -4.30 -26.12
C ASP A 119 4.04 -4.10 -24.62
N MET A 120 5.23 -3.81 -24.07
CA MET A 120 5.44 -3.53 -22.66
C MET A 120 5.40 -2.02 -22.40
N LYS A 121 4.34 -1.53 -21.77
CA LYS A 121 4.10 -0.11 -21.49
C LYS A 121 4.93 0.45 -20.33
N GLY A 122 5.56 -0.43 -19.53
CA GLY A 122 6.19 -0.06 -18.26
C GLY A 122 5.16 0.20 -17.16
N ILE A 123 5.65 0.42 -15.94
CA ILE A 123 4.77 0.65 -14.78
C ILE A 123 4.20 2.07 -14.78
N ASP A 124 5.00 3.05 -15.13
CA ASP A 124 4.63 4.47 -15.16
C ASP A 124 3.62 4.83 -16.25
N GLY A 125 3.63 4.13 -17.39
CA GLY A 125 2.71 4.40 -18.51
C GLY A 125 1.24 4.34 -18.09
N PRO A 126 0.71 3.20 -17.65
CA PRO A 126 -0.67 3.07 -17.19
C PRO A 126 -1.00 3.93 -15.95
N MET A 127 0.01 4.30 -15.16
CA MET A 127 -0.17 5.12 -13.96
C MET A 127 -0.14 6.63 -14.26
N SER A 128 0.09 7.07 -15.48
CA SER A 128 0.19 8.48 -15.87
C SER A 128 -1.09 9.30 -15.61
N GLY A 129 -2.25 8.64 -15.53
CA GLY A 129 -3.52 9.26 -15.16
C GLY A 129 -3.78 9.39 -13.66
N TYR A 130 -2.93 8.82 -12.82
CA TYR A 130 -3.05 8.90 -11.37
C TYR A 130 -2.24 10.06 -10.83
N ASN A 131 -2.80 10.76 -9.84
CA ASN A 131 -2.17 11.91 -9.21
C ASN A 131 -1.22 11.53 -8.08
N GLY A 132 -0.33 12.46 -7.71
CA GLY A 132 0.47 12.42 -6.50
C GLY A 132 1.45 11.26 -6.43
N ASN A 133 1.44 10.55 -5.31
CA ASN A 133 2.44 9.56 -4.98
C ASN A 133 2.37 8.30 -5.87
N VAL A 134 1.19 7.91 -6.36
CA VAL A 134 1.05 6.70 -7.20
C VAL A 134 1.93 6.79 -8.43
N TYR A 135 1.83 7.89 -9.18
CA TYR A 135 2.66 8.09 -10.39
C TYR A 135 4.15 8.19 -10.05
N THR A 136 4.49 8.95 -9.00
CA THR A 136 5.89 9.14 -8.58
C THR A 136 6.53 7.81 -8.16
N VAL A 137 5.80 7.00 -7.38
CA VAL A 137 6.27 5.67 -6.96
C VAL A 137 6.32 4.72 -8.15
N ALA A 138 5.33 4.75 -9.07
CA ALA A 138 5.35 3.96 -10.30
C ALA A 138 6.58 4.26 -11.16
N ALA A 139 6.94 5.53 -11.32
CA ALA A 139 8.14 5.94 -12.05
C ALA A 139 9.43 5.48 -11.34
N ALA A 140 9.50 5.57 -10.01
CA ALA A 140 10.62 5.06 -9.24
C ALA A 140 10.75 3.54 -9.34
N LEU A 141 9.64 2.81 -9.28
CA LEU A 141 9.60 1.37 -9.47
C LEU A 141 10.08 0.99 -10.88
N GLU A 142 9.61 1.68 -11.93
CA GLU A 142 10.05 1.42 -13.30
C GLU A 142 11.56 1.61 -13.46
N ASN A 143 12.12 2.69 -12.91
CA ASN A 143 13.55 2.99 -13.00
C ASN A 143 14.42 1.94 -12.30
N ASN A 144 13.91 1.26 -11.28
CA ASN A 144 14.65 0.27 -10.50
C ASN A 144 14.36 -1.17 -10.90
N ARG A 145 13.31 -1.42 -11.63
CA ARG A 145 12.78 -2.75 -11.96
C ARG A 145 13.84 -3.69 -12.55
N LEU A 146 14.63 -3.20 -13.49
CA LEU A 146 15.62 -4.01 -14.19
C LEU A 146 16.86 -4.37 -13.34
N ASN A 147 17.01 -3.73 -12.18
CA ASN A 147 18.13 -3.96 -11.24
C ASN A 147 17.78 -4.94 -10.11
N VAL A 148 16.58 -5.47 -10.12
CA VAL A 148 16.09 -6.35 -9.04
C VAL A 148 16.61 -7.76 -9.23
N ALA A 149 17.23 -8.31 -8.18
CA ALA A 149 17.74 -9.68 -8.21
C ALA A 149 16.57 -10.69 -8.29
N ALA A 150 16.70 -11.68 -9.16
CA ALA A 150 15.72 -12.75 -9.29
C ALA A 150 15.51 -13.49 -7.96
N GLY A 151 14.25 -13.83 -7.64
CA GLY A 151 13.88 -14.53 -6.41
C GLY A 151 13.90 -13.69 -5.13
N SER A 152 14.27 -12.39 -5.21
CA SER A 152 14.20 -11.49 -4.06
C SER A 152 12.74 -11.12 -3.70
N PRO A 153 12.47 -10.64 -2.47
CA PRO A 153 11.15 -10.11 -2.12
C PRO A 153 10.68 -8.97 -3.05
N ALA A 154 11.62 -8.17 -3.55
CA ALA A 154 11.32 -7.13 -4.53
C ALA A 154 10.89 -7.75 -5.88
N ALA A 155 11.52 -8.84 -6.33
CA ALA A 155 11.08 -9.54 -7.55
C ALA A 155 9.66 -10.08 -7.39
N GLN A 156 9.33 -10.66 -6.22
CA GLN A 156 7.96 -11.13 -5.92
C GLN A 156 6.93 -10.00 -5.92
N PHE A 157 7.30 -8.82 -5.41
CA PHE A 157 6.45 -7.64 -5.50
C PHE A 157 6.14 -7.26 -6.95
N TYR A 158 7.15 -7.20 -7.82
CA TYR A 158 6.94 -6.91 -9.24
C TYR A 158 6.11 -7.98 -9.94
N GLU A 159 6.33 -9.26 -9.63
CA GLU A 159 5.50 -10.34 -10.17
C GLU A 159 4.03 -10.17 -9.79
N ASN A 160 3.74 -9.80 -8.55
CA ASN A 160 2.38 -9.52 -8.09
C ASN A 160 1.80 -8.28 -8.79
N LEU A 161 2.58 -7.21 -8.92
CA LEU A 161 2.17 -6.00 -9.61
C LEU A 161 1.81 -6.30 -11.08
N PHE A 162 2.61 -7.08 -11.78
CA PHE A 162 2.37 -7.44 -13.19
C PHE A 162 1.20 -8.42 -13.38
N ARG A 163 0.63 -8.97 -12.32
CA ARG A 163 -0.62 -9.74 -12.36
C ARG A 163 -1.87 -8.87 -12.24
N ALA A 164 -1.74 -7.59 -11.96
CA ALA A 164 -2.87 -6.69 -11.85
C ALA A 164 -3.70 -6.67 -13.14
N THR A 165 -5.00 -6.84 -13.00
CA THR A 165 -5.96 -6.92 -14.10
C THR A 165 -6.56 -5.57 -14.46
N SER A 166 -6.44 -4.58 -13.55
CA SER A 166 -6.91 -3.21 -13.75
C SER A 166 -5.89 -2.17 -13.26
N ALA A 167 -5.98 -0.96 -13.81
CA ALA A 167 -5.14 0.15 -13.38
C ALA A 167 -5.36 0.52 -11.90
N ASP A 168 -6.60 0.41 -11.41
CA ASP A 168 -6.92 0.66 -10.00
C ASP A 168 -6.32 -0.40 -9.06
N GLU A 169 -6.28 -1.66 -9.48
CA GLU A 169 -5.62 -2.72 -8.74
C GLU A 169 -4.11 -2.48 -8.69
N ALA A 170 -3.50 -2.16 -9.83
CA ALA A 170 -2.08 -1.80 -9.90
C ALA A 170 -1.76 -0.58 -9.02
N ALA A 171 -2.59 0.46 -9.06
CA ALA A 171 -2.44 1.65 -8.24
C ALA A 171 -2.47 1.31 -6.73
N ARG A 172 -3.39 0.45 -6.30
CA ARG A 172 -3.44 -0.02 -4.90
C ARG A 172 -2.17 -0.77 -4.49
N ILE A 173 -1.67 -1.67 -5.34
CA ILE A 173 -0.42 -2.38 -5.08
C ILE A 173 0.75 -1.39 -4.97
N ILE A 174 0.82 -0.39 -5.84
CA ILE A 174 1.85 0.66 -5.80
C ILE A 174 1.73 1.51 -4.53
N GLN A 175 0.51 1.87 -4.13
CA GLN A 175 0.26 2.61 -2.89
C GLN A 175 0.74 1.84 -1.65
N SER A 176 0.68 0.50 -1.66
CA SER A 176 1.14 -0.30 -0.52
C SER A 176 2.61 -0.10 -0.17
N VAL A 177 3.43 0.31 -1.14
CA VAL A 177 4.86 0.58 -0.96
C VAL A 177 5.21 2.08 -0.95
N SER A 178 4.20 2.96 -1.06
CA SER A 178 4.42 4.42 -1.06
C SER A 178 4.82 4.99 0.30
N GLY A 179 4.55 4.26 1.38
CA GLY A 179 4.78 4.73 2.75
C GLY A 179 3.78 5.79 3.26
N GLU A 180 2.79 6.19 2.48
CA GLU A 180 1.79 7.20 2.89
C GLU A 180 1.08 6.85 4.19
N HIS A 181 0.70 5.58 4.35
CA HIS A 181 0.03 5.11 5.55
C HIS A 181 0.88 5.31 6.82
N VAL A 182 2.21 5.22 6.71
CA VAL A 182 3.14 5.50 7.84
C VAL A 182 3.13 6.98 8.19
N VAL A 183 3.13 7.84 7.18
CA VAL A 183 3.06 9.30 7.39
C VAL A 183 1.73 9.69 8.03
N ASN A 184 0.61 9.21 7.49
CA ASN A 184 -0.72 9.45 8.01
C ASN A 184 -0.88 8.92 9.44
N PHE A 185 -0.36 7.74 9.73
CA PHE A 185 -0.31 7.17 11.08
C PHE A 185 0.49 8.07 12.04
N THR A 186 1.65 8.55 11.63
CA THR A 186 2.48 9.44 12.44
C THR A 186 1.76 10.75 12.76
N TRP A 187 1.04 11.33 11.80
CA TRP A 187 0.20 12.50 12.02
C TRP A 187 -0.92 12.23 13.02
N ALA A 188 -1.64 11.12 12.86
CA ALA A 188 -2.71 10.71 13.77
C ALA A 188 -2.18 10.49 15.20
N ALA A 189 -1.07 9.77 15.36
CA ALA A 189 -0.43 9.54 16.66
C ALA A 189 0.02 10.85 17.33
N SER A 190 0.54 11.82 16.55
CA SER A 190 0.97 13.13 17.07
C SER A 190 -0.18 13.93 17.68
N ARG A 191 -1.42 13.73 17.21
CA ARG A 191 -2.62 14.38 17.79
C ARG A 191 -2.92 13.85 19.19
N THR A 192 -2.69 12.56 19.45
CA THR A 192 -2.83 12.00 20.80
C THR A 192 -1.88 12.69 21.77
N VAL A 193 -0.62 12.85 21.39
CA VAL A 193 0.38 13.56 22.21
C VAL A 193 -0.02 15.01 22.43
N ARG A 194 -0.51 15.70 21.40
CA ARG A 194 -0.97 17.09 21.52
C ARG A 194 -2.17 17.23 22.46
N ASN A 195 -3.18 16.35 22.33
CA ASN A 195 -4.35 16.41 23.21
C ASN A 195 -3.98 16.12 24.68
N PHE A 196 -3.03 15.21 24.91
CA PHE A 196 -2.50 14.97 26.24
C PHE A 196 -1.77 16.19 26.81
N ALA A 197 -0.93 16.86 26.01
CA ALA A 197 -0.28 18.10 26.39
C ALA A 197 -1.30 19.23 26.68
N ASP A 198 -2.38 19.29 25.91
CA ASP A 198 -3.48 20.26 26.14
C ASP A 198 -4.22 20.01 27.44
N LEU A 199 -4.38 18.76 27.88
CA LEU A 199 -4.89 18.46 29.23
C LEU A 199 -4.03 19.13 30.30
N GLY A 200 -2.71 18.98 30.25
CA GLY A 200 -1.78 19.63 31.19
C GLY A 200 -1.82 21.16 31.10
N ARG A 201 -1.93 21.70 29.90
CA ARG A 201 -2.04 23.16 29.67
C ARG A 201 -3.33 23.73 30.26
N ILE A 202 -4.47 23.08 30.03
CA ILE A 202 -5.77 23.48 30.57
C ILE A 202 -5.77 23.35 32.08
N GLN A 203 -5.23 22.25 32.63
CA GLN A 203 -5.11 22.04 34.06
C GLN A 203 -4.25 23.10 34.73
N SER A 204 -3.06 23.38 34.16
CA SER A 204 -2.17 24.41 34.73
C SER A 204 -2.83 25.78 34.77
N ALA A 205 -3.60 26.15 33.70
CA ALA A 205 -4.31 27.40 33.66
C ALA A 205 -5.41 27.50 34.74
N ALA A 206 -6.18 26.42 34.90
CA ALA A 206 -7.23 26.38 35.90
C ALA A 206 -6.68 26.35 37.33
N SER A 207 -5.63 25.56 37.60
CA SER A 207 -4.97 25.53 38.92
C SER A 207 -4.41 26.91 39.29
N MET A 208 -3.86 27.66 38.33
CA MET A 208 -3.38 29.03 38.59
C MET A 208 -4.50 30.02 38.87
N ALA A 209 -5.64 29.91 38.21
CA ALA A 209 -6.77 30.82 38.38
C ALA A 209 -7.52 30.57 39.70
N ARG A 210 -7.37 29.40 40.31
CA ARG A 210 -8.08 29.01 41.51
C ARG A 210 -7.53 29.72 42.78
N GLN A 211 -8.44 30.15 43.68
CA GLN A 211 -8.07 30.57 45.00
C GLN A 211 -7.75 29.33 45.87
N THR A 212 -7.12 29.55 47.04
CA THR A 212 -6.61 28.44 47.91
C THR A 212 -7.68 27.70 48.72
N GLU A 213 -8.95 27.77 48.31
CA GLU A 213 -10.03 27.03 48.96
C GLU A 213 -10.09 25.59 48.48
N ASP A 214 -10.48 24.66 49.40
CA ASP A 214 -10.68 23.28 49.08
C ASP A 214 -11.92 23.15 48.16
N THR A 215 -11.72 22.69 46.98
CA THR A 215 -12.79 22.59 45.94
C THR A 215 -12.71 21.34 45.12
N VAL A 216 -13.85 20.87 44.67
CA VAL A 216 -13.96 19.86 43.63
C VAL A 216 -14.55 20.54 42.37
N GLU A 217 -13.79 20.52 41.31
CA GLU A 217 -14.24 21.10 40.04
C GLU A 217 -14.36 20.02 38.99
N VAL A 218 -15.45 20.00 38.27
CA VAL A 218 -15.66 19.13 37.09
C VAL A 218 -15.88 20.03 35.88
N VAL A 219 -15.05 19.88 34.87
CA VAL A 219 -15.18 20.56 33.58
C VAL A 219 -15.41 19.54 32.51
N ALA A 220 -16.62 19.45 32.00
CA ALA A 220 -16.98 18.67 30.85
C ALA A 220 -17.97 19.49 30.01
N ALA A 221 -17.55 19.98 28.87
CA ALA A 221 -18.43 20.67 27.94
C ALA A 221 -18.96 19.69 26.90
N LYS A 222 -20.26 19.75 26.57
CA LYS A 222 -20.86 18.95 25.51
C LYS A 222 -20.14 19.18 24.19
N GLY A 223 -19.59 18.10 23.60
CA GLY A 223 -18.80 18.18 22.36
C GLY A 223 -17.35 18.59 22.54
N SER A 224 -16.88 18.80 23.77
CA SER A 224 -15.45 18.99 24.03
C SER A 224 -14.71 17.65 23.96
N PRO A 225 -13.55 17.59 23.28
CA PRO A 225 -12.71 16.39 23.28
C PRO A 225 -12.01 16.15 24.64
N ILE A 226 -12.19 17.04 25.59
CA ILE A 226 -11.52 17.03 26.91
C ILE A 226 -12.55 17.22 28.02
N ALA A 227 -12.52 16.30 28.98
CA ALA A 227 -13.23 16.43 30.25
C ALA A 227 -12.23 16.23 31.38
N ARG A 228 -12.41 16.93 32.52
CA ARG A 228 -11.54 16.78 33.68
C ARG A 228 -12.27 16.97 34.98
N LYS A 229 -11.73 16.37 36.03
CA LYS A 229 -12.12 16.58 37.41
C LYS A 229 -10.89 16.90 38.23
N THR A 230 -10.97 17.87 39.11
CA THR A 230 -9.87 18.30 39.98
C THR A 230 -10.34 18.35 41.42
N ILE A 231 -9.53 17.84 42.34
CA ILE A 231 -9.67 17.98 43.77
C ILE A 231 -8.50 18.83 44.25
N ALA A 232 -8.83 20.02 44.77
CA ALA A 232 -7.83 20.95 45.32
C ALA A 232 -7.82 20.90 46.84
N ARG A 233 -6.61 20.91 47.41
CA ARG A 233 -6.41 21.00 48.86
C ARG A 233 -5.20 21.89 49.14
N GLY A 234 -5.45 23.08 49.70
CA GLY A 234 -4.41 24.07 49.87
C GLY A 234 -3.70 24.41 48.58
N ASN A 235 -2.39 24.28 48.53
CA ASN A 235 -1.58 24.54 47.32
C ASN A 235 -1.47 23.36 46.37
N GLY A 236 -1.94 22.19 46.78
CA GLY A 236 -1.87 20.96 45.96
C GLY A 236 -3.17 20.65 45.25
N ASN A 237 -3.07 20.12 44.06
CA ASN A 237 -4.19 19.61 43.31
C ASN A 237 -3.90 18.19 42.82
N ILE A 238 -4.95 17.34 42.87
CA ILE A 238 -4.98 16.06 42.18
C ILE A 238 -6.05 16.17 41.11
N TRP A 239 -5.76 15.73 39.91
CA TRP A 239 -6.71 15.80 38.81
C TRP A 239 -6.71 14.54 38.00
N GLU A 240 -7.84 14.27 37.38
CA GLU A 240 -8.05 13.28 36.35
C GLU A 240 -8.69 13.94 35.12
N GLY A 241 -8.36 13.45 33.94
CA GLY A 241 -8.94 13.97 32.69
C GLY A 241 -9.12 12.89 31.66
N GLY A 242 -10.19 13.00 30.87
CA GLY A 242 -10.44 12.20 29.70
C GLY A 242 -10.19 13.00 28.43
N MET A 243 -9.76 12.36 27.38
CA MET A 243 -9.59 12.94 26.04
C MET A 243 -10.20 12.03 24.99
N GLY A 244 -10.65 12.64 23.88
CA GLY A 244 -11.15 11.92 22.71
C GLY A 244 -10.67 12.60 21.43
N ILE A 245 -10.47 11.81 20.42
CA ILE A 245 -10.07 12.24 19.08
C ILE A 245 -10.97 11.52 18.07
N TRP A 246 -11.55 12.29 17.18
CA TRP A 246 -12.32 11.82 16.04
C TRP A 246 -11.81 12.57 14.83
N ASP A 247 -11.02 11.91 14.02
CA ASP A 247 -10.41 12.49 12.83
C ASP A 247 -10.78 11.65 11.62
N ASP A 248 -11.33 12.30 10.64
CA ASP A 248 -11.77 11.68 9.39
C ASP A 248 -11.30 12.59 8.25
N GLN A 249 -10.22 12.18 7.58
CA GLN A 249 -9.63 12.91 6.47
C GLN A 249 -9.90 12.15 5.18
N ASP A 250 -10.49 12.84 4.22
CA ASP A 250 -10.63 12.31 2.86
C ASP A 250 -9.34 12.46 2.06
N ALA A 251 -9.20 11.65 1.03
CA ALA A 251 -8.09 11.76 0.10
C ALA A 251 -8.08 13.15 -0.56
N ARG A 252 -6.91 13.78 -0.62
CA ARG A 252 -6.74 15.10 -1.20
C ARG A 252 -5.38 15.25 -1.85
N ASP A 253 -5.35 15.87 -3.04
CA ASP A 253 -4.12 16.20 -3.78
C ASP A 253 -3.20 14.98 -4.01
N GLY A 254 -3.80 13.77 -4.20
CA GLY A 254 -3.07 12.54 -4.39
C GLY A 254 -2.51 11.89 -3.12
N VAL A 255 -2.82 12.46 -1.95
CA VAL A 255 -2.53 11.86 -0.64
C VAL A 255 -3.76 11.11 -0.17
N SER A 256 -3.56 9.90 0.30
CA SER A 256 -4.63 9.04 0.79
C SER A 256 -5.27 9.57 2.06
N GLY A 257 -6.59 9.36 2.20
CA GLY A 257 -7.30 9.68 3.42
C GLY A 257 -7.07 8.65 4.52
N TYR A 258 -7.48 9.02 5.73
CA TYR A 258 -7.48 8.11 6.88
C TYR A 258 -8.61 8.44 7.84
N LYS A 259 -8.94 7.49 8.71
CA LYS A 259 -9.81 7.69 9.86
C LYS A 259 -9.05 7.31 11.12
N TYR A 260 -9.07 8.18 12.12
CA TYR A 260 -8.46 7.94 13.41
C TYR A 260 -9.42 8.26 14.53
N ASN A 261 -9.71 7.27 15.36
CA ASN A 261 -10.51 7.44 16.57
C ASN A 261 -9.67 7.01 17.76
N ALA A 262 -9.55 7.86 18.76
CA ALA A 262 -8.85 7.51 19.98
C ALA A 262 -9.57 8.10 21.19
N GLY A 263 -9.48 7.40 22.31
CA GLY A 263 -9.89 7.84 23.60
C GLY A 263 -8.81 7.57 24.62
N GLY A 264 -8.78 8.34 25.69
CA GLY A 264 -7.78 8.12 26.73
C GLY A 264 -8.09 8.85 28.02
N TYR A 265 -7.29 8.59 29.01
CA TYR A 265 -7.35 9.25 30.30
C TYR A 265 -5.96 9.64 30.79
N ALA A 266 -5.93 10.61 31.69
CA ALA A 266 -4.73 11.02 32.39
C ALA A 266 -5.05 11.32 33.85
N VAL A 267 -4.07 11.08 34.71
CA VAL A 267 -4.08 11.49 36.12
C VAL A 267 -2.83 12.31 36.40
N GLY A 268 -2.96 13.29 37.23
CA GLY A 268 -1.82 14.15 37.56
C GLY A 268 -1.98 14.83 38.89
N ILE A 269 -0.84 15.37 39.33
CA ILE A 269 -0.75 16.21 40.52
C ILE A 269 -0.03 17.49 40.14
N ASP A 270 -0.47 18.59 40.69
CA ASP A 270 0.26 19.87 40.62
C ASP A 270 0.29 20.61 41.94
N TYR A 271 1.27 21.48 42.05
CA TYR A 271 1.50 22.25 43.25
C TYR A 271 1.77 23.71 42.93
N LYS A 272 1.04 24.60 43.59
CA LYS A 272 1.30 26.06 43.54
C LYS A 272 2.47 26.41 44.45
N ALA A 273 3.57 26.79 43.84
CA ALA A 273 4.71 27.32 44.57
C ALA A 273 4.45 28.81 44.92
N ALA A 274 5.27 29.37 45.79
CA ALA A 274 5.24 30.81 46.09
C ALA A 274 5.41 31.63 44.82
N GLN A 275 4.87 32.86 44.81
CA GLN A 275 4.99 33.84 43.73
C GLN A 275 4.22 33.52 42.44
N GLY A 276 3.17 32.70 42.51
CA GLY A 276 2.31 32.44 41.36
C GLY A 276 2.91 31.49 40.30
N SER A 277 3.85 30.65 40.71
CA SER A 277 4.38 29.58 39.92
C SER A 277 3.64 28.26 40.22
N LEU A 278 3.56 27.39 39.26
CA LEU A 278 2.96 26.06 39.37
C LEU A 278 3.89 25.03 38.68
N ILE A 279 4.03 23.89 39.30
CA ILE A 279 4.69 22.71 38.71
C ILE A 279 3.78 21.50 38.87
N GLY A 280 3.73 20.63 37.87
CA GLY A 280 2.95 19.40 37.90
C GLY A 280 3.55 18.28 37.08
N ILE A 281 3.09 17.09 37.40
CA ILE A 281 3.38 15.87 36.62
C ILE A 281 2.07 15.16 36.32
N ALA A 282 2.03 14.46 35.19
CA ALA A 282 0.90 13.63 34.85
C ALA A 282 1.35 12.40 34.06
N ALA A 283 0.55 11.36 34.16
CA ALA A 283 0.65 10.17 33.34
C ALA A 283 -0.72 9.76 32.83
N GLY A 284 -0.76 9.08 31.68
CA GLY A 284 -2.00 8.67 31.06
C GLY A 284 -1.81 7.55 30.06
N GLN A 285 -2.94 7.05 29.60
CA GLN A 285 -3.01 6.03 28.55
C GLN A 285 -4.08 6.41 27.55
N SER A 286 -3.83 6.12 26.28
CA SER A 286 -4.81 6.23 25.22
C SER A 286 -4.90 4.96 24.42
N PHE A 287 -6.08 4.69 23.89
CA PHE A 287 -6.44 3.58 23.05
C PHE A 287 -7.09 4.14 21.79
N GLY A 288 -6.67 3.69 20.65
CA GLY A 288 -7.18 4.20 19.40
C GLY A 288 -7.14 3.18 18.28
N SER A 289 -7.88 3.46 17.23
CA SER A 289 -7.82 2.71 15.98
C SER A 289 -7.53 3.68 14.84
N PHE A 290 -6.58 3.32 14.02
CA PHE A 290 -6.24 4.01 12.77
C PHE A 290 -6.66 3.13 11.61
N LYS A 291 -7.40 3.69 10.68
CA LYS A 291 -7.86 3.02 9.47
C LYS A 291 -7.46 3.83 8.26
N ASP A 292 -6.66 3.22 7.40
CA ASP A 292 -6.25 3.82 6.14
C ASP A 292 -7.39 3.72 5.11
N LYS A 293 -7.61 4.79 4.34
CA LYS A 293 -8.61 4.85 3.25
C LYS A 293 -8.01 4.53 1.87
N THR A 294 -6.76 4.09 1.78
CA THR A 294 -6.11 3.77 0.50
C THR A 294 -6.68 2.53 -0.19
N GLY A 295 -7.52 1.76 0.50
CA GLY A 295 -8.03 0.48 0.00
C GLY A 295 -7.07 -0.70 0.19
N ILE A 296 -5.90 -0.47 0.83
CA ILE A 296 -4.97 -1.52 1.24
C ILE A 296 -5.47 -2.22 2.50
N GLY A 297 -6.41 -1.57 3.24
CA GLY A 297 -7.01 -2.14 4.44
C GLY A 297 -6.04 -2.20 5.63
N ALA A 298 -5.11 -1.27 5.71
CA ALA A 298 -4.22 -1.16 6.85
C ALA A 298 -4.99 -0.58 8.05
N ASP A 299 -5.38 -1.44 8.96
CA ASP A 299 -6.02 -1.09 10.22
C ASP A 299 -5.00 -1.34 11.34
N TYR A 300 -4.79 -0.33 12.19
CA TYR A 300 -3.85 -0.41 13.31
C TYR A 300 -4.57 -0.06 14.61
N ASP A 301 -4.41 -0.89 15.64
CA ASP A 301 -4.72 -0.51 17.00
C ASP A 301 -3.52 0.22 17.61
N VAL A 302 -3.80 1.31 18.31
CA VAL A 302 -2.77 2.21 18.84
C VAL A 302 -2.96 2.36 20.33
N ASP A 303 -2.13 1.72 21.11
CA ASP A 303 -2.05 1.90 22.53
C ASP A 303 -0.85 2.79 22.88
N SER A 304 -1.08 3.85 23.65
CA SER A 304 -0.03 4.79 24.01
C SER A 304 0.01 5.05 25.50
N PHE A 305 1.20 4.98 26.09
CA PHE A 305 1.47 5.46 27.44
C PHE A 305 2.13 6.83 27.35
N LEU A 306 1.63 7.77 28.11
CA LEU A 306 2.00 9.16 28.06
C LEU A 306 2.39 9.65 29.45
N ALA A 307 3.47 10.39 29.52
CA ALA A 307 3.90 11.06 30.74
C ALA A 307 4.33 12.50 30.41
N MET A 308 4.06 13.43 31.31
CA MET A 308 4.52 14.82 31.14
C MET A 308 4.89 15.45 32.47
N ILE A 309 5.81 16.40 32.37
CA ILE A 309 6.08 17.39 33.40
C ILE A 309 5.63 18.73 32.82
N TYR A 310 4.87 19.49 33.57
CA TYR A 310 4.40 20.78 33.12
C TYR A 310 4.58 21.84 34.20
N GLY A 311 4.64 23.07 33.79
CA GLY A 311 4.76 24.19 34.71
C GLY A 311 4.24 25.48 34.11
N ARG A 312 3.92 26.41 34.96
CA ARG A 312 3.53 27.79 34.57
C ARG A 312 4.15 28.76 35.54
N MET A 313 4.69 29.84 35.02
CA MET A 313 5.27 30.92 35.80
C MET A 313 4.62 32.26 35.36
N HIS A 314 4.40 33.17 36.35
CA HIS A 314 4.10 34.55 36.06
C HIS A 314 5.38 35.35 36.31
N PRO A 315 6.21 35.61 35.29
CA PRO A 315 7.56 36.13 35.48
C PRO A 315 7.63 37.60 35.96
N PHE A 316 6.52 38.37 35.95
CA PHE A 316 6.57 39.82 36.19
C PHE A 316 5.39 40.31 37.02
N ARG A 317 5.25 39.81 38.25
CA ARG A 317 4.24 40.39 39.15
C ARG A 317 4.64 41.73 39.75
N ASP A 318 5.90 42.15 39.62
CA ASP A 318 6.45 43.35 40.25
C ASP A 318 7.23 44.30 39.32
N SER A 319 7.16 44.17 38.00
CA SER A 319 7.67 45.25 37.15
C SER A 319 6.63 46.34 37.06
N LYS A 320 6.67 47.27 38.02
CA LYS A 320 6.14 48.62 37.84
C LYS A 320 6.95 49.25 36.72
N PHE A 321 6.50 49.16 35.48
CA PHE A 321 6.89 50.10 34.46
C PHE A 321 6.08 51.39 34.75
N THR A 322 6.74 52.33 35.42
CA THR A 322 6.35 53.74 35.47
C THR A 322 6.86 54.39 34.18
#